data_d8afbd3cb3f56237b88e64b7bdfb2a02
#
_entry.id   d8afbd3cb3f56237b88e64b7bdfb2a02
#
_cell.length_a   1.000
_cell.length_b   1.000
_cell.length_c   1.000
_cell.angle_alpha   90.00
_cell.angle_beta   90.00
_cell.angle_gamma   90.00
#
_symmetry.space_group_name_H-M   'P 1'
#
loop_
_entity.id
_entity.type
_entity.pdbx_description
1 polymer ?
#
loop_
_entity_poly.entity_id
_entity_poly.type
_entity_poly.pdbx_seq_one_letter_code
_entity_poly.pdbx_strand_id
1 'polypeptide(L)'
;NDELGAGSLTALPIIETKANDVGAFIPTNVISITDGQVFLQSDLFNQGVRPAIDVGISVSRVGGAAQTKGMKKVAGNLRLDLAAYRDLEAFAAFASDLDAASKKQLERGQRLVELLKQSENSPQAVEYQIISIWSANQGVFDVVPVEDVRRYEAELHEAIRANAPQVYDQIAGGKQLDDDSQAAILRINEDLARNFQASSGERIVREAEAEPLDSKHVAKNQLNVSRS
;
A
#
# COMPACT_ATOMS: atom_id res chain seq x y z
N ASN A 1 10.50 -7.75 34.31
CA ASN A 1 11.64 -8.07 35.16
C ASN A 1 12.48 -9.16 34.46
N ASP A 2 13.77 -8.93 34.32
CA ASP A 2 14.72 -9.83 33.63
C ASP A 2 14.77 -11.21 34.28
N GLU A 3 14.64 -11.28 35.62
CA GLU A 3 14.60 -12.55 36.37
C GLU A 3 13.38 -13.43 35.99
N LEU A 4 12.32 -12.84 35.45
CA LEU A 4 11.09 -13.51 34.99
C LEU A 4 11.01 -13.63 33.46
N GLY A 5 12.13 -13.44 32.75
CA GLY A 5 12.20 -13.58 31.32
C GLY A 5 11.87 -12.33 30.51
N ALA A 6 11.86 -11.14 31.15
CA ALA A 6 11.66 -9.83 30.49
C ALA A 6 10.39 -9.74 29.61
N GLY A 7 9.31 -10.39 30.02
CA GLY A 7 8.04 -10.38 29.30
C GLY A 7 7.37 -9.00 29.26
N SER A 8 6.42 -8.83 28.36
CA SER A 8 5.59 -7.63 28.26
C SER A 8 4.10 -7.96 28.41
N LEU A 9 3.34 -6.99 28.90
CA LEU A 9 1.89 -7.05 28.99
C LEU A 9 1.31 -5.81 28.34
N THR A 10 0.47 -6.00 27.33
CA THR A 10 -0.25 -4.91 26.65
C THR A 10 -1.74 -5.03 26.93
N ALA A 11 -2.35 -3.97 27.43
CA ALA A 11 -3.79 -3.89 27.66
C ALA A 11 -4.43 -3.03 26.55
N LEU A 12 -5.50 -3.55 25.95
CA LEU A 12 -6.30 -2.85 24.93
C LEU A 12 -7.73 -2.66 25.46
N PRO A 13 -8.01 -1.62 26.27
CA PRO A 13 -9.35 -1.33 26.72
C PRO A 13 -10.22 -0.84 25.57
N ILE A 14 -11.43 -1.41 25.44
CA ILE A 14 -12.41 -1.02 24.42
C ILE A 14 -13.44 -0.13 25.09
N ILE A 15 -13.61 1.08 24.54
CA ILE A 15 -14.56 2.08 25.03
C ILE A 15 -15.54 2.43 23.92
N GLU A 16 -16.82 2.35 24.22
CA GLU A 16 -17.87 2.81 23.31
C GLU A 16 -17.95 4.35 23.33
N THR A 17 -18.00 4.95 22.15
CA THR A 17 -18.34 6.37 21.98
C THR A 17 -19.79 6.49 21.50
N LYS A 18 -20.57 7.39 22.10
CA LYS A 18 -21.92 7.71 21.62
C LYS A 18 -21.83 8.79 20.56
N ALA A 19 -22.47 8.56 19.42
CA ALA A 19 -22.45 9.48 18.26
C ALA A 19 -21.02 9.90 17.82
N ASN A 20 -20.05 9.01 17.92
CA ASN A 20 -18.62 9.27 17.62
C ASN A 20 -18.00 10.40 18.47
N ASP A 21 -18.61 10.77 19.61
CA ASP A 21 -18.10 11.83 20.49
C ASP A 21 -16.91 11.32 21.35
N VAL A 22 -15.71 11.60 20.87
CA VAL A 22 -14.45 11.32 21.62
C VAL A 22 -14.17 12.34 22.72
N GLY A 23 -14.86 13.49 22.71
CA GLY A 23 -14.74 14.55 23.71
C GLY A 23 -15.55 14.28 24.99
N ALA A 24 -16.38 13.23 25.02
CA ALA A 24 -17.15 12.84 26.19
C ALA A 24 -16.23 12.46 27.37
N PHE A 25 -16.77 12.53 28.60
CA PHE A 25 -16.00 12.35 29.83
C PHE A 25 -15.22 11.02 29.90
N ILE A 26 -15.86 9.90 29.57
CA ILE A 26 -15.22 8.58 29.66
C ILE A 26 -14.11 8.41 28.61
N PRO A 27 -14.35 8.66 27.30
CA PRO A 27 -13.29 8.57 26.30
C PRO A 27 -12.11 9.49 26.61
N THR A 28 -12.36 10.72 27.01
CA THR A 28 -11.29 11.71 27.33
C THR A 28 -10.41 11.23 28.47
N ASN A 29 -11.01 10.69 29.55
CA ASN A 29 -10.25 10.15 30.67
C ASN A 29 -9.40 8.94 30.24
N VAL A 30 -9.97 8.00 29.49
CA VAL A 30 -9.22 6.81 29.04
C VAL A 30 -8.07 7.20 28.11
N ILE A 31 -8.27 8.13 27.17
CA ILE A 31 -7.22 8.65 26.31
C ILE A 31 -6.09 9.30 27.13
N SER A 32 -6.42 9.99 28.23
CA SER A 32 -5.43 10.68 29.06
C SER A 32 -4.54 9.74 29.86
N ILE A 33 -5.04 8.57 30.26
CA ILE A 33 -4.32 7.58 31.08
C ILE A 33 -3.66 6.45 30.26
N THR A 34 -3.99 6.31 28.99
CA THR A 34 -3.39 5.31 28.09
C THR A 34 -2.30 5.93 27.21
N ASP A 35 -1.51 5.09 26.55
CA ASP A 35 -0.44 5.54 25.63
C ASP A 35 -0.93 5.90 24.21
N GLY A 36 -2.21 6.12 24.05
CA GLY A 36 -2.83 6.48 22.79
C GLY A 36 -4.17 5.79 22.59
N GLN A 37 -4.74 5.99 21.41
CA GLN A 37 -6.02 5.41 21.02
C GLN A 37 -6.00 4.99 19.55
N VAL A 38 -6.75 3.94 19.24
CA VAL A 38 -7.17 3.59 17.89
C VAL A 38 -8.65 3.93 17.79
N PHE A 39 -8.99 4.92 16.97
CA PHE A 39 -10.37 5.38 16.77
C PHE A 39 -11.01 4.68 15.60
N LEU A 40 -12.13 3.99 15.84
CA LEU A 40 -12.95 3.35 14.82
C LEU A 40 -14.15 4.23 14.50
N GLN A 41 -14.29 4.61 13.22
CA GLN A 41 -15.31 5.53 12.76
C GLN A 41 -16.39 4.80 11.96
N SER A 42 -17.67 5.05 12.32
CA SER A 42 -18.82 4.41 11.67
C SER A 42 -18.91 4.71 10.18
N ASP A 43 -18.58 5.94 9.78
CA ASP A 43 -18.66 6.37 8.38
C ASP A 43 -17.66 5.61 7.51
N LEU A 44 -16.45 5.38 8.00
CA LEU A 44 -15.45 4.55 7.31
C LEU A 44 -15.92 3.10 7.15
N PHE A 45 -16.55 2.56 8.21
CA PHE A 45 -17.09 1.20 8.17
C PHE A 45 -18.19 1.07 7.11
N ASN A 46 -19.08 2.05 7.03
CA ASN A 46 -20.19 2.08 6.06
C ASN A 46 -19.68 2.27 4.62
N GLN A 47 -18.57 2.99 4.44
CA GLN A 47 -17.86 3.13 3.15
C GLN A 47 -17.07 1.88 2.75
N GLY A 48 -17.08 0.82 3.58
CA GLY A 48 -16.35 -0.43 3.30
C GLY A 48 -14.85 -0.37 3.62
N VAL A 49 -14.38 0.66 4.34
CA VAL A 49 -13.02 0.71 4.87
C VAL A 49 -12.96 -0.14 6.14
N ARG A 50 -12.29 -1.27 6.06
CA ARG A 50 -12.18 -2.24 7.17
C ARG A 50 -10.75 -2.73 7.31
N PRO A 51 -10.12 -2.57 8.50
CA PRO A 51 -10.68 -1.95 9.72
C PRO A 51 -10.99 -0.46 9.54
N ALA A 52 -12.04 0.02 10.19
CA ALA A 52 -12.56 1.39 10.06
C ALA A 52 -11.75 2.40 10.90
N ILE A 53 -10.43 2.33 10.82
CA ILE A 53 -9.51 3.14 11.63
C ILE A 53 -9.36 4.53 11.01
N ASP A 54 -9.70 5.55 11.79
CA ASP A 54 -9.37 6.92 11.45
C ASP A 54 -7.92 7.24 11.86
N VAL A 55 -7.03 7.33 10.88
CA VAL A 55 -5.60 7.60 11.10
C VAL A 55 -5.31 9.04 11.53
N GLY A 56 -6.24 9.96 11.29
CA GLY A 56 -6.12 11.36 11.70
C GLY A 56 -6.25 11.54 13.22
N ILE A 57 -7.29 10.92 13.78
CA ILE A 57 -7.62 11.01 15.21
C ILE A 57 -6.87 9.98 16.04
N SER A 58 -6.49 8.84 15.45
CA SER A 58 -5.72 7.80 16.12
C SER A 58 -4.31 8.27 16.44
N VAL A 59 -3.87 8.03 17.67
CA VAL A 59 -2.55 8.46 18.17
C VAL A 59 -1.90 7.32 18.95
N SER A 60 -0.60 7.16 18.80
CA SER A 60 0.24 6.33 19.66
C SER A 60 1.39 7.16 20.21
N ARG A 61 1.50 7.24 21.55
CA ARG A 61 2.63 7.92 22.22
C ARG A 61 3.92 7.11 22.11
N VAL A 62 3.82 5.79 22.03
CA VAL A 62 4.95 4.90 21.80
C VAL A 62 5.38 4.99 20.33
N GLY A 63 4.42 4.97 19.42
CA GLY A 63 4.55 5.24 17.99
C GLY A 63 5.74 4.55 17.33
N GLY A 64 6.55 5.34 16.67
CA GLY A 64 7.71 4.85 15.92
C GLY A 64 8.80 4.15 16.76
N ALA A 65 8.78 4.27 18.08
CA ALA A 65 9.74 3.55 18.94
C ALA A 65 9.45 2.03 18.99
N ALA A 66 8.19 1.64 18.81
CA ALA A 66 7.77 0.24 18.74
C ALA A 66 7.92 -0.40 17.36
N GLN A 67 8.11 0.40 16.31
CA GLN A 67 8.23 -0.09 14.95
C GLN A 67 9.62 -0.70 14.69
N THR A 68 9.65 -1.76 13.86
CA THR A 68 10.90 -2.23 13.28
C THR A 68 11.54 -1.14 12.42
N LYS A 69 12.86 -1.22 12.21
CA LYS A 69 13.57 -0.23 11.38
C LYS A 69 13.00 -0.16 9.96
N GLY A 70 12.62 -1.31 9.38
CA GLY A 70 11.99 -1.39 8.07
C GLY A 70 10.64 -0.68 8.03
N MET A 71 9.75 -0.96 8.98
CA MET A 71 8.43 -0.33 9.06
C MET A 71 8.55 1.19 9.27
N LYS A 72 9.42 1.63 10.16
CA LYS A 72 9.65 3.07 10.43
C LYS A 72 10.06 3.82 9.17
N LYS A 73 10.89 3.20 8.31
CA LYS A 73 11.34 3.81 7.05
C LYS A 73 10.20 3.96 6.04
N VAL A 74 9.33 2.95 5.89
CA VAL A 74 8.29 2.95 4.86
C VAL A 74 7.02 3.66 5.28
N ALA A 75 6.65 3.62 6.56
CA ALA A 75 5.41 4.20 7.06
C ALA A 75 5.49 5.70 7.38
N GLY A 76 6.67 6.32 7.27
CA GLY A 76 6.89 7.71 7.71
C GLY A 76 5.96 8.73 7.06
N ASN A 77 5.71 8.61 5.76
CA ASN A 77 4.87 9.53 5.00
C ASN A 77 3.42 9.08 4.87
N LEU A 78 3.12 7.80 5.17
CA LEU A 78 1.79 7.21 4.93
C LEU A 78 0.65 8.01 5.58
N ARG A 79 0.86 8.50 6.80
CA ARG A 79 -0.14 9.32 7.50
C ARG A 79 -0.40 10.65 6.81
N LEU A 80 0.65 11.30 6.29
CA LEU A 80 0.54 12.55 5.55
C LEU A 80 -0.17 12.34 4.22
N ASP A 81 0.17 11.28 3.51
CA ASP A 81 -0.46 10.93 2.23
C ASP A 81 -1.96 10.66 2.41
N LEU A 82 -2.34 9.93 3.47
CA LEU A 82 -3.75 9.66 3.78
C LEU A 82 -4.49 10.91 4.24
N ALA A 83 -3.86 11.82 5.00
CA ALA A 83 -4.47 13.08 5.38
C ALA A 83 -4.71 13.97 4.15
N ALA A 84 -3.71 14.12 3.29
CA ALA A 84 -3.85 14.87 2.03
C ALA A 84 -4.91 14.27 1.10
N TYR A 85 -5.00 12.94 1.03
CA TYR A 85 -6.08 12.27 0.30
C TYR A 85 -7.46 12.65 0.85
N ARG A 86 -7.65 12.63 2.17
CA ARG A 86 -8.93 12.98 2.81
C ARG A 86 -9.36 14.42 2.53
N ASP A 87 -8.41 15.36 2.59
CA ASP A 87 -8.67 16.75 2.28
C ASP A 87 -9.08 16.91 0.81
N LEU A 88 -8.39 16.23 -0.10
CA LEU A 88 -8.70 16.24 -1.52
C LEU A 88 -10.03 15.55 -1.84
N GLU A 89 -10.35 14.42 -1.18
CA GLU A 89 -11.62 13.71 -1.35
C GLU A 89 -12.79 14.59 -0.95
N ALA A 90 -12.70 15.26 0.20
CA ALA A 90 -13.70 16.21 0.65
C ALA A 90 -13.87 17.39 -0.33
N PHE A 91 -12.74 17.92 -0.85
CA PHE A 91 -12.78 19.01 -1.83
C PHE A 91 -13.34 18.57 -3.19
N ALA A 92 -12.96 17.36 -3.66
CA ALA A 92 -13.42 16.80 -4.94
C ALA A 92 -14.94 16.61 -5.00
N ALA A 93 -15.58 16.40 -3.85
CA ALA A 93 -17.05 16.30 -3.77
C ALA A 93 -17.77 17.62 -4.15
N PHE A 94 -17.09 18.77 -4.06
CA PHE A 94 -17.66 20.09 -4.31
C PHE A 94 -17.07 20.81 -5.53
N ALA A 95 -15.89 20.39 -6.00
CA ALA A 95 -15.17 21.03 -7.11
C ALA A 95 -15.34 20.26 -8.41
N SER A 96 -15.79 20.94 -9.47
CA SER A 96 -15.94 20.33 -10.80
C SER A 96 -14.62 20.08 -11.52
N ASP A 97 -13.57 20.85 -11.20
CA ASP A 97 -12.29 20.79 -11.88
C ASP A 97 -11.12 20.71 -10.89
N LEU A 98 -10.50 19.53 -10.80
CA LEU A 98 -9.23 19.35 -10.16
C LEU A 98 -8.10 19.46 -11.19
N ASP A 99 -6.99 20.10 -10.81
CA ASP A 99 -5.77 20.06 -11.61
C ASP A 99 -5.19 18.63 -11.71
N ALA A 100 -4.30 18.40 -12.67
CA ALA A 100 -3.75 17.07 -12.95
C ALA A 100 -2.94 16.49 -11.77
N ALA A 101 -2.29 17.34 -10.97
CA ALA A 101 -1.51 16.89 -9.81
C ALA A 101 -2.45 16.41 -8.69
N SER A 102 -3.50 17.19 -8.40
CA SER A 102 -4.53 16.83 -7.42
C SER A 102 -5.28 15.56 -7.81
N LYS A 103 -5.61 15.38 -9.10
CA LYS A 103 -6.22 14.14 -9.60
C LYS A 103 -5.31 12.93 -9.34
N LYS A 104 -4.03 13.03 -9.69
CA LYS A 104 -3.06 11.95 -9.45
C LYS A 104 -2.91 11.62 -7.97
N GLN A 105 -2.90 12.63 -7.10
CA GLN A 105 -2.82 12.44 -5.66
C GLN A 105 -4.08 11.77 -5.10
N LEU A 106 -5.26 12.15 -5.60
CA LEU A 106 -6.53 11.52 -5.24
C LEU A 106 -6.57 10.04 -5.64
N GLU A 107 -6.20 9.74 -6.89
CA GLU A 107 -6.13 8.38 -7.41
C GLU A 107 -5.15 7.50 -6.62
N ARG A 108 -3.97 8.04 -6.27
CA ARG A 108 -3.00 7.35 -5.43
C ARG A 108 -3.54 7.10 -4.02
N GLY A 109 -4.20 8.09 -3.42
CA GLY A 109 -4.82 7.96 -2.11
C GLY A 109 -5.92 6.90 -2.05
N GLN A 110 -6.75 6.79 -3.09
CA GLN A 110 -7.76 5.72 -3.22
C GLN A 110 -7.12 4.34 -3.18
N ARG A 111 -6.02 4.14 -3.92
CA ARG A 111 -5.27 2.88 -3.93
C ARG A 111 -4.61 2.58 -2.59
N LEU A 112 -4.10 3.60 -1.91
CA LEU A 112 -3.56 3.44 -0.56
C LEU A 112 -4.64 3.00 0.44
N VAL A 113 -5.83 3.60 0.38
CA VAL A 113 -6.96 3.19 1.23
C VAL A 113 -7.35 1.74 0.94
N GLU A 114 -7.40 1.34 -0.34
CA GLU A 114 -7.73 -0.04 -0.72
C GLU A 114 -6.67 -1.04 -0.25
N LEU A 115 -5.39 -0.70 -0.40
CA LEU A 115 -4.25 -1.51 0.05
C LEU A 115 -4.27 -1.73 1.58
N LEU A 116 -4.72 -0.75 2.35
CA LEU A 116 -4.76 -0.83 3.81
C LEU A 116 -5.99 -1.58 4.36
N LYS A 117 -6.94 -1.97 3.50
CA LYS A 117 -8.04 -2.81 3.93
C LYS A 117 -7.55 -4.22 4.25
N GLN A 118 -8.08 -4.79 5.31
CA GLN A 118 -7.71 -6.12 5.79
C GLN A 118 -8.95 -6.97 6.03
N SER A 119 -8.91 -8.21 5.63
CA SER A 119 -10.00 -9.16 5.89
C SER A 119 -10.06 -9.52 7.38
N GLU A 120 -11.24 -9.85 7.86
CA GLU A 120 -11.45 -10.28 9.24
C GLU A 120 -10.63 -11.53 9.55
N ASN A 121 -10.04 -11.59 10.75
CA ASN A 121 -9.22 -12.70 11.24
C ASN A 121 -8.05 -13.09 10.31
N SER A 122 -7.52 -12.13 9.56
CA SER A 122 -6.43 -12.32 8.60
C SER A 122 -5.22 -11.44 8.96
N PRO A 123 -4.48 -11.76 10.04
CA PRO A 123 -3.30 -11.00 10.43
C PRO A 123 -2.21 -11.15 9.37
N GLN A 124 -1.55 -10.04 9.05
CA GLN A 124 -0.44 -10.01 8.09
C GLN A 124 0.90 -9.91 8.82
N ALA A 125 1.89 -10.67 8.37
CA ALA A 125 3.25 -10.57 8.86
C ALA A 125 3.85 -9.19 8.57
N VAL A 126 4.75 -8.70 9.41
CA VAL A 126 5.31 -7.35 9.31
C VAL A 126 6.12 -7.15 8.03
N GLU A 127 6.81 -8.18 7.56
CA GLU A 127 7.54 -8.18 6.28
C GLU A 127 6.60 -8.00 5.09
N TYR A 128 5.43 -8.63 5.11
CA TYR A 128 4.39 -8.44 4.10
C TYR A 128 3.96 -6.97 4.05
N GLN A 129 3.60 -6.41 5.22
CA GLN A 129 3.17 -5.02 5.34
C GLN A 129 4.25 -4.04 4.85
N ILE A 130 5.52 -4.28 5.18
CA ILE A 130 6.64 -3.43 4.75
C ILE A 130 6.78 -3.43 3.23
N ILE A 131 6.71 -4.59 2.60
CA ILE A 131 6.81 -4.71 1.14
C ILE A 131 5.64 -3.99 0.46
N SER A 132 4.40 -4.22 0.93
CA SER A 132 3.21 -3.57 0.37
C SER A 132 3.28 -2.04 0.48
N ILE A 133 3.60 -1.49 1.66
CA ILE A 133 3.71 -0.04 1.86
C ILE A 133 4.88 0.54 1.07
N TRP A 134 6.02 -0.13 1.03
CA TRP A 134 7.16 0.29 0.23
C TRP A 134 6.81 0.35 -1.26
N SER A 135 6.17 -0.69 -1.77
CA SER A 135 5.73 -0.77 -3.18
C SER A 135 4.75 0.35 -3.53
N ALA A 136 3.82 0.65 -2.62
CA ALA A 136 2.91 1.78 -2.79
C ALA A 136 3.65 3.12 -2.85
N ASN A 137 4.66 3.31 -1.99
CA ASN A 137 5.48 4.52 -2.00
C ASN A 137 6.27 4.67 -3.31
N GLN A 138 6.66 3.56 -3.95
CA GLN A 138 7.32 3.58 -5.26
C GLN A 138 6.35 3.77 -6.45
N GLY A 139 5.04 3.82 -6.20
CA GLY A 139 4.04 3.99 -7.25
C GLY A 139 3.68 2.71 -8.00
N VAL A 140 4.05 1.54 -7.47
CA VAL A 140 3.76 0.22 -8.06
C VAL A 140 2.27 0.03 -8.36
N PHE A 141 1.41 0.57 -7.51
CA PHE A 141 -0.04 0.46 -7.66
C PHE A 141 -0.68 1.58 -8.49
N ASP A 142 0.06 2.60 -8.92
CA ASP A 142 -0.51 3.79 -9.59
C ASP A 142 -1.23 3.47 -10.90
N VAL A 143 -0.84 2.39 -11.58
CA VAL A 143 -1.45 1.92 -12.83
C VAL A 143 -2.54 0.87 -12.64
N VAL A 144 -2.70 0.35 -11.41
CA VAL A 144 -3.66 -0.71 -11.10
C VAL A 144 -5.05 -0.12 -10.84
N PRO A 145 -6.14 -0.64 -11.43
CA PRO A 145 -7.50 -0.26 -11.06
C PRO A 145 -7.75 -0.48 -9.56
N VAL A 146 -8.52 0.41 -8.94
CA VAL A 146 -8.75 0.39 -7.47
C VAL A 146 -9.31 -0.95 -7.00
N GLU A 147 -10.26 -1.52 -7.75
CA GLU A 147 -10.88 -2.82 -7.50
C GLU A 147 -9.92 -4.00 -7.57
N ASP A 148 -8.81 -3.86 -8.29
CA ASP A 148 -7.81 -4.90 -8.49
C ASP A 148 -6.60 -4.78 -7.56
N VAL A 149 -6.47 -3.70 -6.77
CA VAL A 149 -5.30 -3.43 -5.93
C VAL A 149 -4.97 -4.61 -5.00
N ARG A 150 -5.96 -5.17 -4.33
CA ARG A 150 -5.75 -6.29 -3.39
C ARG A 150 -5.33 -7.58 -4.10
N ARG A 151 -5.89 -7.84 -5.28
CA ARG A 151 -5.51 -9.00 -6.10
C ARG A 151 -4.09 -8.84 -6.63
N TYR A 152 -3.78 -7.65 -7.13
CA TYR A 152 -2.42 -7.33 -7.60
C TYR A 152 -1.39 -7.44 -6.48
N GLU A 153 -1.70 -6.94 -5.28
CA GLU A 153 -0.87 -7.10 -4.09
C GLU A 153 -0.57 -8.57 -3.79
N ALA A 154 -1.60 -9.42 -3.77
CA ALA A 154 -1.43 -10.84 -3.51
C ALA A 154 -0.54 -11.52 -4.56
N GLU A 155 -0.79 -11.27 -5.86
CA GLU A 155 0.01 -11.80 -6.96
C GLU A 155 1.46 -11.28 -6.91
N LEU A 156 1.69 -10.01 -6.55
CA LEU A 156 3.02 -9.44 -6.36
C LEU A 156 3.78 -10.18 -5.24
N HIS A 157 3.13 -10.42 -4.11
CA HIS A 157 3.74 -11.16 -3.00
C HIS A 157 4.05 -12.61 -3.37
N GLU A 158 3.17 -13.28 -4.12
CA GLU A 158 3.43 -14.63 -4.64
C GLU A 158 4.64 -14.63 -5.58
N ALA A 159 4.71 -13.67 -6.49
CA ALA A 159 5.83 -13.53 -7.42
C ALA A 159 7.15 -13.24 -6.69
N ILE A 160 7.15 -12.38 -5.66
CA ILE A 160 8.34 -12.11 -4.85
C ILE A 160 8.78 -13.35 -4.08
N ARG A 161 7.84 -14.10 -3.48
CA ARG A 161 8.17 -15.36 -2.77
C ARG A 161 8.79 -16.41 -3.69
N ALA A 162 8.30 -16.49 -4.92
CA ALA A 162 8.81 -17.44 -5.91
C ALA A 162 10.20 -17.07 -6.44
N ASN A 163 10.47 -15.77 -6.67
CA ASN A 163 11.66 -15.32 -7.39
C ASN A 163 12.72 -14.66 -6.50
N ALA A 164 12.34 -14.14 -5.33
CA ALA A 164 13.23 -13.43 -4.40
C ALA A 164 12.84 -13.67 -2.92
N PRO A 165 12.74 -14.92 -2.43
CA PRO A 165 12.31 -15.23 -1.07
C PRO A 165 13.19 -14.58 0.01
N GLN A 166 14.46 -14.36 -0.27
CA GLN A 166 15.44 -13.72 0.63
C GLN A 166 15.02 -12.31 1.07
N VAL A 167 14.14 -11.64 0.32
CA VAL A 167 13.59 -10.31 0.69
C VAL A 167 12.80 -10.41 1.99
N TYR A 168 11.97 -11.45 2.14
CA TYR A 168 11.22 -11.69 3.36
C TYR A 168 12.13 -12.04 4.54
N ASP A 169 13.12 -12.93 4.33
CA ASP A 169 14.05 -13.35 5.37
C ASP A 169 14.86 -12.16 5.90
N GLN A 170 15.25 -11.25 5.01
CA GLN A 170 15.98 -10.03 5.37
C GLN A 170 15.15 -9.15 6.31
N ILE A 171 13.89 -8.93 6.00
CA ILE A 171 12.99 -8.07 6.79
C ILE A 171 12.64 -8.78 8.11
N ALA A 172 12.33 -10.06 8.09
CA ALA A 172 12.06 -10.87 9.28
C ALA A 172 13.26 -10.86 10.25
N GLY A 173 14.49 -10.81 9.73
CA GLY A 173 15.71 -10.61 10.49
C GLY A 173 15.91 -9.19 11.06
N GLY A 174 14.89 -8.31 10.95
CA GLY A 174 14.91 -6.94 11.49
C GLY A 174 15.69 -5.93 10.65
N LYS A 175 16.10 -6.30 9.44
CA LYS A 175 16.80 -5.40 8.51
C LYS A 175 15.81 -4.55 7.71
N GLN A 176 16.31 -3.51 7.09
CA GLN A 176 15.57 -2.71 6.11
C GLN A 176 15.74 -3.35 4.72
N LEU A 177 14.85 -3.01 3.78
CA LEU A 177 15.04 -3.30 2.37
C LEU A 177 16.31 -2.59 1.88
N ASP A 178 17.31 -3.38 1.43
CA ASP A 178 18.50 -2.87 0.75
C ASP A 178 18.21 -2.60 -0.74
N ASP A 179 19.17 -2.00 -1.43
CA ASP A 179 19.01 -1.59 -2.82
C ASP A 179 18.81 -2.80 -3.75
N ASP A 180 19.47 -3.94 -3.46
CA ASP A 180 19.32 -5.17 -4.23
C ASP A 180 17.90 -5.74 -4.10
N SER A 181 17.36 -5.78 -2.89
CA SER A 181 15.99 -6.22 -2.62
C SER A 181 14.98 -5.29 -3.28
N GLN A 182 15.20 -3.97 -3.20
CA GLN A 182 14.33 -2.98 -3.87
C GLN A 182 14.36 -3.17 -5.39
N ALA A 183 15.53 -3.34 -5.99
CA ALA A 183 15.66 -3.59 -7.42
C ALA A 183 14.99 -4.91 -7.84
N ALA A 184 15.11 -5.96 -7.02
CA ALA A 184 14.44 -7.24 -7.27
C ALA A 184 12.92 -7.10 -7.27
N ILE A 185 12.34 -6.40 -6.27
CA ILE A 185 10.89 -6.15 -6.20
C ILE A 185 10.42 -5.39 -7.43
N LEU A 186 11.11 -4.31 -7.83
CA LEU A 186 10.72 -3.51 -9.00
C LEU A 186 10.76 -4.31 -10.29
N ARG A 187 11.78 -5.15 -10.50
CA ARG A 187 11.87 -6.03 -11.67
C ARG A 187 10.71 -7.03 -11.71
N ILE A 188 10.43 -7.68 -10.58
CA ILE A 188 9.30 -8.62 -10.47
C ILE A 188 7.98 -7.91 -10.75
N ASN A 189 7.82 -6.68 -10.23
CA ASN A 189 6.66 -5.86 -10.51
C ASN A 189 6.50 -5.53 -11.99
N GLU A 190 7.58 -5.17 -12.69
CA GLU A 190 7.52 -4.90 -14.13
C GLU A 190 7.04 -6.11 -14.93
N ASP A 191 7.54 -7.30 -14.59
CA ASP A 191 7.13 -8.54 -15.24
C ASP A 191 5.68 -8.90 -14.91
N LEU A 192 5.25 -8.70 -13.68
CA LEU A 192 3.85 -8.89 -13.28
C LEU A 192 2.94 -7.91 -14.01
N ALA A 193 3.27 -6.62 -14.02
CA ALA A 193 2.45 -5.59 -14.63
C ALA A 193 2.20 -5.80 -16.12
N ARG A 194 3.20 -6.30 -16.86
CA ARG A 194 3.06 -6.64 -18.28
C ARG A 194 2.04 -7.76 -18.53
N ASN A 195 1.94 -8.69 -17.59
CA ASN A 195 1.09 -9.88 -17.75
C ASN A 195 -0.26 -9.75 -17.03
N PHE A 196 -0.38 -8.78 -16.12
CA PHE A 196 -1.59 -8.60 -15.32
C PHE A 196 -2.76 -8.13 -16.16
N GLN A 197 -3.86 -8.84 -16.04
CA GLN A 197 -5.13 -8.50 -16.67
C GLN A 197 -6.09 -7.98 -15.59
N ALA A 198 -6.55 -6.75 -15.75
CA ALA A 198 -7.54 -6.16 -14.86
C ALA A 198 -8.86 -6.93 -14.92
N SER A 199 -9.68 -6.77 -13.89
CA SER A 199 -11.04 -7.37 -13.86
C SER A 199 -11.93 -6.90 -15.01
N SER A 200 -11.61 -5.74 -15.61
CA SER A 200 -12.23 -5.23 -16.83
C SER A 200 -11.85 -6.03 -18.09
N GLY A 201 -10.84 -6.91 -18.00
CA GLY A 201 -10.29 -7.64 -19.15
C GLY A 201 -9.15 -6.89 -19.88
N GLU A 202 -8.86 -5.67 -19.52
CA GLU A 202 -7.77 -4.88 -20.11
C GLU A 202 -6.43 -5.16 -19.42
N ARG A 203 -5.32 -5.04 -20.16
CA ARG A 203 -3.97 -5.04 -19.57
C ARG A 203 -3.69 -3.69 -18.93
N ILE A 204 -3.10 -3.68 -17.73
CA ILE A 204 -2.76 -2.42 -17.02
C ILE A 204 -1.58 -1.68 -17.64
N VAL A 205 -0.70 -2.39 -18.34
CA VAL A 205 0.38 -1.82 -19.15
C VAL A 205 0.04 -2.07 -20.61
N ARG A 206 -0.21 -1.00 -21.36
CA ARG A 206 -0.29 -1.08 -22.82
C ARG A 206 1.14 -1.22 -23.33
N GLU A 207 1.43 -2.28 -24.09
CA GLU A 207 2.62 -2.29 -24.92
C GLU A 207 2.53 -1.04 -25.81
N ALA A 208 3.60 -0.22 -25.82
CA ALA A 208 3.69 0.85 -26.78
C ALA A 208 3.41 0.22 -28.16
N GLU A 209 2.38 0.72 -28.86
CA GLU A 209 2.14 0.28 -30.24
C GLU A 209 3.48 0.36 -30.94
N ALA A 210 3.98 -0.77 -31.43
CA ALA A 210 5.22 -0.81 -32.19
C ALA A 210 5.03 0.21 -33.31
N GLU A 211 5.84 1.27 -33.32
CA GLU A 211 5.81 2.22 -34.44
C GLU A 211 5.89 1.39 -35.72
N PRO A 212 4.96 1.58 -36.68
CA PRO A 212 5.01 0.82 -37.92
C PRO A 212 6.39 1.06 -38.50
N LEU A 213 7.15 -0.03 -38.67
CA LEU A 213 8.49 0.02 -39.29
C LEU A 213 8.38 0.83 -40.58
N ASP A 214 9.01 1.99 -40.60
CA ASP A 214 9.05 2.83 -41.78
C ASP A 214 9.58 1.95 -42.92
N SER A 215 8.79 1.82 -43.99
CA SER A 215 9.07 0.96 -45.16
C SER A 215 10.45 1.26 -45.80
N LYS A 216 11.06 2.37 -45.43
CA LYS A 216 12.41 2.77 -45.84
C LYS A 216 13.55 2.00 -45.15
N HIS A 217 13.26 1.35 -44.00
CA HIS A 217 14.25 0.61 -43.21
C HIS A 217 14.13 -0.90 -43.35
N VAL A 218 13.23 -1.42 -44.19
CA VAL A 218 13.16 -2.85 -44.49
C VAL A 218 14.28 -3.15 -45.53
N ALA A 219 15.42 -3.59 -45.01
CA ALA A 219 16.48 -4.12 -45.89
C ALA A 219 15.90 -5.29 -46.68
N LYS A 220 15.85 -5.15 -48.03
CA LYS A 220 15.50 -6.23 -48.94
C LYS A 220 16.59 -7.29 -48.83
N ASN A 221 16.39 -8.33 -48.06
CA ASN A 221 17.19 -9.54 -48.13
C ASN A 221 16.96 -10.16 -49.53
N GLN A 222 17.87 -9.94 -50.42
CA GLN A 222 17.91 -10.63 -51.70
C GLN A 222 18.30 -12.08 -51.43
N LEU A 223 17.29 -12.97 -51.49
CA LEU A 223 17.51 -14.40 -51.56
C LEU A 223 18.20 -14.71 -52.92
N ASN A 224 19.53 -14.92 -52.85
CA ASN A 224 20.27 -15.52 -53.96
C ASN A 224 19.91 -17.00 -54.08
N VAL A 225 18.93 -17.31 -54.92
CA VAL A 225 18.67 -18.69 -55.34
C VAL A 225 19.67 -19.02 -56.46
N SER A 226 20.74 -19.71 -56.11
CA SER A 226 21.63 -20.35 -57.12
C SER A 226 20.87 -21.51 -57.75
N ARG A 227 20.56 -21.38 -59.03
CA ARG A 227 20.09 -22.51 -59.86
C ARG A 227 21.30 -23.33 -60.26
N SER A 228 21.35 -24.59 -59.85
CA SER A 228 22.13 -25.70 -60.41
C SER A 228 21.30 -26.36 -61.48
#